data_dfc99cd90b1d3c9cf7b0ac0e43ee7b99
#
_entry.id   dfc99cd90b1d3c9cf7b0ac0e43ee7b99
#
_cell.length_a   1.000
_cell.length_b   1.000
_cell.length_c   1.000
_cell.angle_alpha   90.00
_cell.angle_beta   90.00
_cell.angle_gamma   90.00
#
_symmetry.space_group_name_H-M   'P 1'
#
loop_
_entity.id
_entity.type
_entity.pdbx_description
1 polymer ?
#
loop_
_entity_poly.entity_id
_entity_poly.type
_entity_poly.pdbx_seq_one_letter_code
_entity_poly.pdbx_strand_id
1 'polypeptide(L)'
;EEHYSAEEISTFYHISWLQTIAAELSSEQYQQLSSHLKILFKTRPVPLPVVLDTQLIKQTQINLADTPLESTIYSRLKQTEFPDLPPFTIYDRAGKQAADTVFTRKSGKALSEGIEAFFSKSARNTLFEEHLEILSDEVLKETWVYGENYQERRSIDKNELIKSVKNLYEKDYIARYSDYLNDIDIAPFASYDSATEVLNILSGKNAPSPMQLLLESIKAETNFDLARHSIEAPQGTRLQEAQDRLKRMMGNSTEKISQTISSSS
;
A
#
# COMPACT_ATOMS: atom_id res chain seq x y z
N GLU A 1 33.83 -4.65 -11.18
CA GLU A 1 33.69 -4.01 -12.51
C GLU A 1 32.34 -4.36 -13.16
N GLU A 2 31.79 -5.57 -12.92
CA GLU A 2 30.50 -6.02 -13.49
C GLU A 2 29.29 -5.20 -13.02
N HIS A 3 29.40 -4.53 -11.88
CA HIS A 3 28.32 -3.74 -11.27
C HIS A 3 28.56 -2.23 -11.33
N TYR A 4 29.49 -1.78 -12.17
CA TYR A 4 29.78 -0.37 -12.32
C TYR A 4 28.72 0.31 -13.19
N SER A 5 27.96 1.22 -12.60
CA SER A 5 27.02 2.10 -13.30
C SER A 5 27.52 3.54 -13.26
N ALA A 6 28.01 4.02 -14.42
CA ALA A 6 28.47 5.40 -14.55
C ALA A 6 27.34 6.41 -14.32
N GLU A 7 26.12 6.06 -14.65
CA GLU A 7 24.93 6.91 -14.49
C GLU A 7 24.54 7.05 -13.02
N GLU A 8 24.46 5.95 -12.28
CA GLU A 8 24.13 5.96 -10.85
C GLU A 8 25.19 6.71 -10.03
N ILE A 9 26.48 6.44 -10.29
CA ILE A 9 27.56 7.13 -9.61
C ILE A 9 27.56 8.63 -9.95
N SER A 10 27.36 8.99 -11.22
CA SER A 10 27.24 10.39 -11.64
C SER A 10 26.06 11.07 -10.96
N THR A 11 24.92 10.40 -10.84
CA THR A 11 23.71 10.90 -10.16
C THR A 11 23.96 11.08 -8.67
N PHE A 12 24.59 10.12 -8.01
CA PHE A 12 24.97 10.22 -6.60
C PHE A 12 25.86 11.44 -6.32
N TYR A 13 26.91 11.64 -7.10
CA TYR A 13 27.78 12.80 -6.95
C TYR A 13 27.08 14.12 -7.30
N HIS A 14 26.16 14.08 -8.25
CA HIS A 14 25.35 15.25 -8.60
C HIS A 14 24.45 15.68 -7.43
N ILE A 15 23.78 14.75 -6.79
CA ILE A 15 22.88 15.02 -5.68
C ILE A 15 23.65 15.34 -4.39
N SER A 16 24.62 14.51 -4.02
CA SER A 16 25.28 14.59 -2.71
C SER A 16 26.35 15.66 -2.61
N TRP A 17 27.00 15.97 -3.71
CA TRP A 17 28.13 16.90 -3.72
C TRP A 17 27.86 18.17 -4.52
N LEU A 18 27.47 18.03 -5.79
CA LEU A 18 27.29 19.18 -6.66
C LEU A 18 26.18 20.11 -6.18
N GLN A 19 25.09 19.58 -5.65
CA GLN A 19 24.02 20.39 -5.07
C GLN A 19 24.49 21.13 -3.80
N THR A 20 25.38 20.54 -3.02
CA THR A 20 25.89 21.16 -1.81
C THR A 20 26.73 22.41 -2.15
N ILE A 21 27.50 22.41 -3.24
CA ILE A 21 28.32 23.53 -3.67
C ILE A 21 27.66 24.43 -4.73
N ALA A 22 26.46 24.06 -5.19
CA ALA A 22 25.76 24.77 -6.26
C ALA A 22 25.53 26.26 -5.95
N ALA A 23 25.33 26.59 -4.67
CA ALA A 23 25.16 27.99 -4.23
C ALA A 23 26.41 28.85 -4.40
N GLU A 24 27.59 28.25 -4.49
CA GLU A 24 28.88 28.93 -4.65
C GLU A 24 29.35 29.01 -6.10
N LEU A 25 28.64 28.36 -7.03
CA LEU A 25 29.00 28.26 -8.45
C LEU A 25 28.09 29.13 -9.32
N SER A 26 28.68 29.72 -10.37
CA SER A 26 27.86 30.28 -11.43
C SER A 26 27.17 29.18 -12.24
N SER A 27 26.06 29.50 -12.92
CA SER A 27 25.34 28.52 -13.77
C SER A 27 26.25 27.88 -14.82
N GLU A 28 27.19 28.61 -15.37
CA GLU A 28 28.13 28.09 -16.34
C GLU A 28 29.13 27.11 -15.71
N GLN A 29 29.70 27.47 -14.56
CA GLN A 29 30.61 26.60 -13.78
C GLN A 29 29.92 25.31 -13.37
N TYR A 30 28.67 25.39 -12.93
CA TYR A 30 27.87 24.22 -12.58
C TYR A 30 27.66 23.28 -13.76
N GLN A 31 27.30 23.82 -14.94
CA GLN A 31 27.12 23.01 -16.15
C GLN A 31 28.43 22.37 -16.62
N GLN A 32 29.54 23.10 -16.60
CA GLN A 32 30.87 22.58 -16.95
C GLN A 32 31.28 21.46 -16.01
N LEU A 33 31.13 21.63 -14.70
CA LEU A 33 31.49 20.62 -13.70
C LEU A 33 30.61 19.38 -13.81
N SER A 34 29.30 19.56 -14.00
CA SER A 34 28.36 18.46 -14.25
C SER A 34 28.72 17.66 -15.50
N SER A 35 29.11 18.35 -16.59
CA SER A 35 29.55 17.69 -17.83
C SER A 35 30.85 16.92 -17.64
N HIS A 36 31.81 17.48 -16.91
CA HIS A 36 33.08 16.81 -16.61
C HIS A 36 32.86 15.55 -15.75
N LEU A 37 31.99 15.60 -14.73
CA LEU A 37 31.66 14.43 -13.92
C LEU A 37 31.07 13.31 -14.78
N LYS A 38 30.13 13.64 -15.66
CA LYS A 38 29.53 12.65 -16.57
C LYS A 38 30.57 11.98 -17.48
N ILE A 39 31.50 12.76 -18.04
CA ILE A 39 32.56 12.23 -18.89
C ILE A 39 33.53 11.37 -18.06
N LEU A 40 33.91 11.82 -16.86
CA LEU A 40 34.82 11.12 -15.98
C LEU A 40 34.31 9.71 -15.65
N PHE A 41 33.06 9.59 -15.26
CA PHE A 41 32.49 8.31 -14.90
C PHE A 41 32.11 7.42 -16.10
N LYS A 42 31.92 8.02 -17.29
CA LYS A 42 31.59 7.26 -18.50
C LYS A 42 32.77 6.49 -19.06
N THR A 43 33.99 6.99 -18.89
CA THR A 43 35.16 6.44 -19.57
C THR A 43 35.73 5.19 -18.90
N ARG A 44 35.69 5.07 -17.58
CA ARG A 44 36.09 3.88 -16.81
C ARG A 44 35.85 4.09 -15.31
N PRO A 45 35.87 3.00 -14.51
CA PRO A 45 35.88 3.10 -13.05
C PRO A 45 37.04 3.99 -12.58
N VAL A 46 36.75 4.95 -11.74
CA VAL A 46 37.75 5.79 -11.10
C VAL A 46 38.36 5.01 -9.95
N PRO A 47 39.72 4.87 -9.88
CA PRO A 47 40.35 4.22 -8.75
C PRO A 47 39.97 4.94 -7.46
N LEU A 48 39.51 4.18 -6.47
CA LEU A 48 39.23 4.74 -5.16
C LEU A 48 40.54 5.19 -4.49
N PRO A 49 40.67 6.46 -4.09
CA PRO A 49 41.87 6.94 -3.40
C PRO A 49 41.96 6.47 -1.94
N VAL A 50 40.92 5.76 -1.46
CA VAL A 50 40.81 5.33 -0.08
C VAL A 50 40.82 3.80 -0.03
N VAL A 51 41.58 3.25 0.94
CA VAL A 51 41.56 1.80 1.20
C VAL A 51 40.17 1.45 1.78
N LEU A 52 39.52 0.49 1.11
CA LEU A 52 38.23 -0.01 1.57
C LEU A 52 38.37 -0.75 2.91
N ASP A 53 37.55 -0.39 3.87
CA ASP A 53 37.41 -1.16 5.11
C ASP A 53 36.60 -2.43 4.84
N THR A 54 37.32 -3.51 4.56
CA THR A 54 36.73 -4.82 4.26
C THR A 54 35.93 -5.40 5.43
N GLN A 55 36.28 -5.04 6.67
CA GLN A 55 35.55 -5.49 7.86
C GLN A 55 34.19 -4.79 7.95
N LEU A 56 34.16 -3.48 7.74
CA LEU A 56 32.90 -2.71 7.70
C LEU A 56 32.01 -3.19 6.57
N ILE A 57 32.54 -3.44 5.38
CA ILE A 57 31.79 -3.99 4.25
C ILE A 57 31.14 -5.31 4.62
N LYS A 58 31.92 -6.26 5.16
CA LYS A 58 31.39 -7.58 5.57
C LYS A 58 30.30 -7.45 6.64
N GLN A 59 30.50 -6.60 7.63
CA GLN A 59 29.49 -6.38 8.67
C GLN A 59 28.21 -5.79 8.11
N THR A 60 28.33 -4.83 7.18
CA THR A 60 27.18 -4.23 6.48
C THR A 60 26.45 -5.27 5.63
N GLN A 61 27.17 -6.10 4.90
CA GLN A 61 26.58 -7.19 4.11
C GLN A 61 25.80 -8.18 4.99
N ILE A 62 26.35 -8.55 6.16
CA ILE A 62 25.64 -9.42 7.11
C ILE A 62 24.34 -8.74 7.58
N ASN A 63 24.41 -7.50 8.01
CA ASN A 63 23.24 -6.77 8.48
C ASN A 63 22.15 -6.61 7.41
N LEU A 64 22.56 -6.34 6.17
CA LEU A 64 21.64 -6.26 5.03
C LEU A 64 21.00 -7.61 4.70
N ALA A 65 21.79 -8.70 4.79
CA ALA A 65 21.32 -10.05 4.49
C ALA A 65 20.26 -10.58 5.48
N ASP A 66 20.11 -9.94 6.65
CA ASP A 66 19.07 -10.27 7.63
C ASP A 66 17.67 -9.81 7.20
N THR A 67 17.60 -8.84 6.28
CA THR A 67 16.31 -8.36 5.75
C THR A 67 15.85 -9.29 4.61
N PRO A 68 14.67 -9.92 4.73
CA PRO A 68 14.14 -10.77 3.65
C PRO A 68 13.91 -9.98 2.37
N LEU A 69 14.30 -10.53 1.21
CA LEU A 69 14.16 -9.87 -0.09
C LEU A 69 12.70 -9.55 -0.43
N GLU A 70 11.78 -10.43 -0.06
CA GLU A 70 10.34 -10.20 -0.24
C GLU A 70 9.85 -8.94 0.49
N SER A 71 10.41 -8.65 1.67
CA SER A 71 10.09 -7.44 2.42
C SER A 71 10.65 -6.19 1.73
N THR A 72 11.83 -6.29 1.13
CA THR A 72 12.45 -5.21 0.36
C THR A 72 11.63 -4.88 -0.88
N ILE A 73 11.27 -5.90 -1.67
CA ILE A 73 10.44 -5.74 -2.86
C ILE A 73 9.08 -5.15 -2.48
N TYR A 74 8.46 -5.69 -1.44
CA TYR A 74 7.15 -5.23 -0.97
C TYR A 74 7.18 -3.77 -0.49
N SER A 75 8.24 -3.37 0.19
CA SER A 75 8.42 -1.98 0.62
C SER A 75 8.58 -1.03 -0.57
N ARG A 76 9.31 -1.42 -1.61
CA ARG A 76 9.44 -0.64 -2.85
C ARG A 76 8.10 -0.56 -3.60
N LEU A 77 7.34 -1.66 -3.67
CA LEU A 77 5.99 -1.68 -4.26
C LEU A 77 5.05 -0.69 -3.56
N LYS A 78 5.08 -0.62 -2.23
CA LYS A 78 4.27 0.35 -1.46
C LYS A 78 4.62 1.81 -1.75
N GLN A 79 5.84 2.09 -2.17
CA GLN A 79 6.29 3.44 -2.52
C GLN A 79 5.92 3.82 -3.96
N THR A 80 5.44 2.87 -4.75
CA THR A 80 4.98 3.16 -6.12
C THR A 80 3.71 4.00 -6.05
N GLU A 81 3.72 5.15 -6.71
CA GLU A 81 2.55 6.02 -6.80
C GLU A 81 1.57 5.53 -7.86
N PHE A 82 0.29 5.63 -7.54
CA PHE A 82 -0.82 5.29 -8.44
C PHE A 82 -1.71 6.53 -8.64
N PRO A 83 -1.21 7.57 -9.35
CA PRO A 83 -1.85 8.89 -9.38
C PRO A 83 -3.25 8.89 -10.00
N ASP A 84 -3.53 7.95 -10.88
CA ASP A 84 -4.81 7.87 -11.60
C ASP A 84 -5.89 7.06 -10.86
N LEU A 85 -5.53 6.46 -9.72
CA LEU A 85 -6.46 5.63 -8.96
C LEU A 85 -6.89 6.34 -7.66
N PRO A 86 -8.21 6.54 -7.47
CA PRO A 86 -8.70 7.12 -6.23
C PRO A 86 -8.61 6.12 -5.06
N PRO A 87 -8.46 6.61 -3.82
CA PRO A 87 -8.56 5.76 -2.64
C PRO A 87 -9.99 5.20 -2.49
N PHE A 88 -10.12 4.09 -1.78
CA PHE A 88 -11.44 3.57 -1.40
C PHE A 88 -11.94 4.32 -0.17
N THR A 89 -13.01 5.10 -0.30
CA THR A 89 -13.60 5.85 0.82
C THR A 89 -15.05 5.47 1.05
N ILE A 90 -15.51 5.52 2.30
CA ILE A 90 -16.95 5.32 2.62
C ILE A 90 -17.76 6.44 1.99
N TYR A 91 -17.26 7.66 2.06
CA TYR A 91 -17.93 8.83 1.50
C TYR A 91 -18.34 8.61 0.04
N ASP A 92 -17.40 8.19 -0.80
CA ASP A 92 -17.66 7.99 -2.22
C ASP A 92 -18.47 6.72 -2.51
N ARG A 93 -18.23 5.66 -1.74
CA ARG A 93 -18.80 4.33 -2.01
C ARG A 93 -20.17 4.12 -1.41
N ALA A 94 -20.55 4.88 -0.38
CA ALA A 94 -21.84 4.71 0.32
C ALA A 94 -22.82 5.87 0.08
N GLY A 95 -22.67 6.64 -1.00
CA GLY A 95 -23.62 7.64 -1.42
C GLY A 95 -23.37 9.05 -0.88
N LYS A 96 -22.11 9.41 -0.67
CA LYS A 96 -21.67 10.79 -0.32
C LYS A 96 -22.40 11.36 0.90
N GLN A 97 -23.24 12.41 0.74
CA GLN A 97 -23.96 13.04 1.83
C GLN A 97 -24.83 12.06 2.63
N ALA A 98 -25.43 11.06 1.97
CA ALA A 98 -26.20 10.03 2.67
C ALA A 98 -25.28 9.19 3.58
N ALA A 99 -24.02 8.97 3.19
CA ALA A 99 -23.05 8.30 4.02
C ALA A 99 -22.70 9.12 5.28
N ASP A 100 -22.48 10.43 5.14
CA ASP A 100 -22.18 11.33 6.26
C ASP A 100 -23.31 11.42 7.28
N THR A 101 -24.56 11.26 6.84
CA THR A 101 -25.73 11.24 7.74
C THR A 101 -25.83 9.91 8.52
N VAL A 102 -25.41 8.81 7.90
CA VAL A 102 -25.63 7.45 8.43
C VAL A 102 -24.43 6.93 9.20
N PHE A 103 -23.23 7.20 8.72
CA PHE A 103 -22.00 6.60 9.24
C PHE A 103 -21.14 7.59 10.01
N THR A 104 -20.38 7.04 10.92
CA THR A 104 -19.25 7.70 11.58
C THR A 104 -18.09 6.72 11.71
N ARG A 105 -16.91 7.22 12.06
CA ARG A 105 -15.78 6.39 12.36
C ARG A 105 -15.44 6.43 13.84
N LYS A 106 -15.22 5.27 14.45
CA LYS A 106 -14.84 5.14 15.88
C LYS A 106 -13.53 5.87 16.18
N SER A 107 -12.62 5.89 15.21
CA SER A 107 -11.36 6.63 15.30
C SER A 107 -11.51 8.16 15.25
N GLY A 108 -12.69 8.68 14.90
CA GLY A 108 -12.93 10.11 14.69
C GLY A 108 -12.41 10.66 13.36
N LYS A 109 -11.85 9.81 12.48
CA LYS A 109 -11.40 10.22 11.15
C LYS A 109 -12.57 10.53 10.23
N ALA A 110 -12.33 11.37 9.22
CA ALA A 110 -13.36 11.68 8.22
C ALA A 110 -13.72 10.44 7.36
N LEU A 111 -14.96 10.36 6.87
CA LEU A 111 -15.40 9.31 5.95
C LEU A 111 -14.73 9.41 4.56
N SER A 112 -14.18 10.58 4.24
CA SER A 112 -13.37 10.83 3.05
C SER A 112 -11.92 10.34 3.16
N GLU A 113 -11.44 10.03 4.37
CA GLU A 113 -10.18 9.34 4.55
C GLU A 113 -10.40 7.85 4.32
N GLY A 114 -9.67 7.25 3.39
CA GLY A 114 -9.91 5.89 2.93
C GLY A 114 -8.70 4.98 2.94
N ILE A 115 -8.86 3.86 2.26
CA ILE A 115 -7.79 2.91 2.00
C ILE A 115 -7.04 3.39 0.76
N GLU A 116 -5.73 3.37 0.82
CA GLU A 116 -4.85 3.84 -0.26
C GLU A 116 -5.14 3.10 -1.58
N ALA A 117 -5.00 3.79 -2.71
CA ALA A 117 -5.24 3.25 -4.05
C ALA A 117 -4.43 1.97 -4.36
N PHE A 118 -3.26 1.81 -3.77
CA PHE A 118 -2.45 0.59 -3.85
C PHE A 118 -3.24 -0.66 -3.47
N PHE A 119 -4.14 -0.57 -2.50
CA PHE A 119 -5.01 -1.66 -2.05
C PHE A 119 -6.37 -1.68 -2.75
N SER A 120 -6.46 -1.18 -3.99
CA SER A 120 -7.65 -1.33 -4.82
C SER A 120 -7.54 -2.56 -5.73
N LYS A 121 -8.69 -3.13 -6.10
CA LYS A 121 -8.76 -4.21 -7.09
C LYS A 121 -8.17 -3.78 -8.43
N SER A 122 -8.37 -2.53 -8.83
CA SER A 122 -7.81 -1.98 -10.05
C SER A 122 -6.29 -1.95 -10.02
N ALA A 123 -5.68 -1.42 -8.94
CA ALA A 123 -4.22 -1.42 -8.80
C ALA A 123 -3.65 -2.84 -8.85
N ARG A 124 -4.29 -3.78 -8.15
CA ARG A 124 -3.86 -5.19 -8.16
C ARG A 124 -3.87 -5.80 -9.55
N ASN A 125 -4.93 -5.58 -10.31
CA ASN A 125 -5.12 -6.26 -11.60
C ASN A 125 -4.30 -5.64 -12.74
N THR A 126 -3.98 -4.35 -12.67
CA THR A 126 -3.35 -3.63 -13.78
C THR A 126 -1.88 -3.35 -13.56
N LEU A 127 -1.48 -2.95 -12.36
CA LEU A 127 -0.15 -2.40 -12.11
C LEU A 127 0.69 -3.27 -11.18
N PHE A 128 0.07 -3.96 -10.22
CA PHE A 128 0.79 -4.71 -9.21
C PHE A 128 1.64 -5.84 -9.81
N GLU A 129 1.08 -6.63 -10.72
CA GLU A 129 1.78 -7.78 -11.33
C GLU A 129 2.97 -7.31 -12.18
N GLU A 130 2.80 -6.25 -12.97
CA GLU A 130 3.86 -5.70 -13.80
C GLU A 130 5.00 -5.13 -12.96
N HIS A 131 4.68 -4.29 -11.98
CA HIS A 131 5.69 -3.70 -11.08
C HIS A 131 6.38 -4.76 -10.23
N LEU A 132 5.67 -5.80 -9.81
CA LEU A 132 6.23 -6.90 -9.04
C LEU A 132 7.30 -7.65 -9.84
N GLU A 133 7.05 -7.93 -11.11
CA GLU A 133 8.03 -8.59 -11.99
C GLU A 133 9.29 -7.72 -12.17
N ILE A 134 9.10 -6.43 -12.49
CA ILE A 134 10.21 -5.48 -12.70
C ILE A 134 11.05 -5.35 -11.42
N LEU A 135 10.43 -5.05 -10.30
CA LEU A 135 11.13 -4.87 -9.02
C LEU A 135 11.80 -6.15 -8.52
N SER A 136 11.20 -7.32 -8.80
CA SER A 136 11.84 -8.59 -8.46
C SER A 136 13.12 -8.80 -9.25
N ASP A 137 13.14 -8.48 -10.54
CA ASP A 137 14.34 -8.55 -11.37
C ASP A 137 15.40 -7.55 -10.93
N GLU A 138 14.99 -6.33 -10.59
CA GLU A 138 15.91 -5.30 -10.09
C GLU A 138 16.57 -5.73 -8.76
N VAL A 139 15.78 -6.16 -7.78
CA VAL A 139 16.29 -6.59 -6.48
C VAL A 139 17.19 -7.82 -6.61
N LEU A 140 16.86 -8.75 -7.52
CA LEU A 140 17.71 -9.92 -7.77
C LEU A 140 19.05 -9.53 -8.41
N LYS A 141 19.10 -8.51 -9.28
CA LYS A 141 20.34 -7.96 -9.83
C LYS A 141 21.18 -7.25 -8.77
N GLU A 142 20.55 -6.65 -7.77
CA GLU A 142 21.21 -5.95 -6.67
C GLU A 142 21.75 -6.88 -5.58
N THR A 143 21.49 -8.19 -5.63
CA THR A 143 21.88 -9.15 -4.56
C THR A 143 23.39 -9.27 -4.32
N TRP A 144 24.22 -8.80 -5.25
CA TRP A 144 25.66 -8.68 -5.07
C TRP A 144 26.04 -7.81 -3.85
N VAL A 145 25.17 -6.86 -3.48
CA VAL A 145 25.35 -5.97 -2.31
C VAL A 145 25.41 -6.80 -1.00
N TYR A 146 24.75 -7.94 -0.95
CA TYR A 146 24.73 -8.84 0.22
C TYR A 146 25.95 -9.77 0.28
N GLY A 147 26.93 -9.59 -0.63
CA GLY A 147 28.17 -10.36 -0.71
C GLY A 147 28.17 -11.45 -1.77
N GLU A 148 29.36 -11.95 -2.04
CA GLU A 148 29.58 -12.99 -3.05
C GLU A 148 28.74 -14.25 -2.75
N ASN A 149 28.17 -14.82 -3.81
CA ASN A 149 27.38 -16.05 -3.77
C ASN A 149 26.13 -15.98 -2.86
N TYR A 150 25.59 -14.78 -2.60
CA TYR A 150 24.38 -14.65 -1.78
C TYR A 150 23.20 -15.42 -2.38
N GLN A 151 22.98 -15.32 -3.69
CA GLN A 151 21.89 -16.02 -4.39
C GLN A 151 22.06 -17.53 -4.30
N GLU A 152 23.27 -18.04 -4.53
CA GLU A 152 23.57 -19.48 -4.48
C GLU A 152 23.40 -20.05 -3.07
N ARG A 153 23.90 -19.34 -2.06
CA ARG A 153 23.76 -19.74 -0.65
C ARG A 153 22.30 -19.77 -0.16
N ARG A 154 21.46 -18.90 -0.68
CA ARG A 154 20.04 -18.82 -0.32
C ARG A 154 19.13 -19.61 -1.24
N SER A 155 19.64 -20.19 -2.35
CA SER A 155 18.85 -20.91 -3.37
C SER A 155 17.60 -20.14 -3.77
N ILE A 156 17.77 -18.85 -4.12
CA ILE A 156 16.64 -17.95 -4.38
C ILE A 156 15.96 -18.35 -5.67
N ASP A 157 14.70 -18.78 -5.58
CA ASP A 157 13.80 -18.97 -6.71
C ASP A 157 12.94 -17.73 -6.88
N LYS A 158 12.98 -17.11 -8.08
CA LYS A 158 12.20 -15.92 -8.40
C LYS A 158 10.70 -16.15 -8.21
N ASN A 159 10.18 -17.32 -8.59
CA ASN A 159 8.76 -17.61 -8.48
C ASN A 159 8.31 -17.72 -7.02
N GLU A 160 9.13 -18.36 -6.16
CA GLU A 160 8.88 -18.43 -4.73
C GLU A 160 8.96 -17.04 -4.07
N LEU A 161 9.91 -16.21 -4.52
CA LEU A 161 10.05 -14.82 -4.06
C LEU A 161 8.80 -13.99 -4.42
N ILE A 162 8.37 -14.04 -5.67
CA ILE A 162 7.14 -13.39 -6.15
C ILE A 162 5.92 -13.85 -5.35
N LYS A 163 5.79 -15.16 -5.11
CA LYS A 163 4.72 -15.74 -4.31
C LYS A 163 4.73 -15.21 -2.86
N SER A 164 5.90 -15.10 -2.27
CA SER A 164 6.06 -14.55 -0.92
C SER A 164 5.65 -13.08 -0.85
N VAL A 165 6.01 -12.26 -1.84
CA VAL A 165 5.57 -10.86 -1.94
C VAL A 165 4.05 -10.76 -2.11
N LYS A 166 3.45 -11.60 -2.96
CA LYS A 166 1.98 -11.67 -3.12
C LYS A 166 1.29 -11.99 -1.80
N ASN A 167 1.83 -12.92 -1.04
CA ASN A 167 1.29 -13.28 0.29
C ASN A 167 1.36 -12.09 1.28
N LEU A 168 2.45 -11.30 1.25
CA LEU A 168 2.55 -10.09 2.07
C LEU A 168 1.49 -9.05 1.67
N TYR A 169 1.33 -8.82 0.36
CA TYR A 169 0.31 -7.92 -0.17
C TYR A 169 -1.10 -8.35 0.25
N GLU A 170 -1.44 -9.63 0.09
CA GLU A 170 -2.76 -10.17 0.44
C GLU A 170 -3.06 -10.05 1.93
N LYS A 171 -2.07 -10.29 2.79
CA LYS A 171 -2.22 -10.09 4.24
C LYS A 171 -2.50 -8.64 4.58
N ASP A 172 -1.75 -7.70 4.01
CA ASP A 172 -1.95 -6.28 4.25
C ASP A 172 -3.30 -5.82 3.68
N TYR A 173 -3.69 -6.31 2.50
CA TYR A 173 -4.97 -6.02 1.87
C TYR A 173 -6.14 -6.40 2.81
N ILE A 174 -6.13 -7.64 3.28
CA ILE A 174 -7.16 -8.14 4.22
C ILE A 174 -7.15 -7.33 5.51
N ALA A 175 -5.98 -7.03 6.06
CA ALA A 175 -5.85 -6.26 7.29
C ALA A 175 -6.42 -4.84 7.11
N ARG A 176 -6.05 -4.13 6.03
CA ARG A 176 -6.53 -2.77 5.73
C ARG A 176 -8.05 -2.70 5.62
N TYR A 177 -8.66 -3.59 4.84
CA TYR A 177 -10.12 -3.62 4.72
C TYR A 177 -10.79 -4.02 6.03
N SER A 178 -10.26 -5.01 6.75
CA SER A 178 -10.80 -5.42 8.05
C SER A 178 -10.77 -4.30 9.08
N ASP A 179 -9.63 -3.61 9.19
CA ASP A 179 -9.44 -2.51 10.14
C ASP A 179 -10.34 -1.33 9.78
N TYR A 180 -10.42 -1.00 8.48
CA TYR A 180 -11.29 0.06 8.00
C TYR A 180 -12.77 -0.22 8.27
N LEU A 181 -13.24 -1.43 8.01
CA LEU A 181 -14.61 -1.83 8.27
C LEU A 181 -14.94 -1.92 9.77
N ASN A 182 -13.99 -2.35 10.59
CA ASN A 182 -14.15 -2.38 12.05
C ASN A 182 -14.23 -0.99 12.67
N ASP A 183 -13.69 0.02 12.00
CA ASP A 183 -13.70 1.41 12.44
C ASP A 183 -15.03 2.13 12.12
N ILE A 184 -15.87 1.57 11.23
CA ILE A 184 -17.17 2.13 10.87
C ILE A 184 -18.16 1.92 12.01
N ASP A 185 -18.98 2.93 12.28
CA ASP A 185 -20.12 2.88 13.16
C ASP A 185 -21.30 3.68 12.58
N ILE A 186 -22.48 3.51 13.16
CA ILE A 186 -23.64 4.34 12.81
C ILE A 186 -23.56 5.63 13.61
N ALA A 187 -23.84 6.75 12.95
CA ALA A 187 -23.87 8.05 13.59
C ALA A 187 -24.88 8.05 14.76
N PRO A 188 -24.51 8.61 15.91
CA PRO A 188 -25.40 8.66 17.07
C PRO A 188 -26.63 9.53 16.79
N PHE A 189 -27.78 9.09 17.22
CA PHE A 189 -29.05 9.84 17.08
C PHE A 189 -29.09 10.97 18.09
N ALA A 190 -29.14 12.20 17.64
CA ALA A 190 -29.26 13.38 18.50
C ALA A 190 -30.71 13.63 18.96
N SER A 191 -31.72 13.19 18.17
CA SER A 191 -33.13 13.39 18.41
C SER A 191 -33.96 12.28 17.73
N TYR A 192 -35.24 12.25 18.01
CA TYR A 192 -36.22 11.38 17.33
C TYR A 192 -36.26 11.70 15.80
N ASP A 193 -36.20 12.97 15.43
CA ASP A 193 -36.22 13.39 14.04
C ASP A 193 -34.99 12.92 13.30
N SER A 194 -33.79 13.04 13.93
CA SER A 194 -32.54 12.54 13.32
C SER A 194 -32.56 11.00 13.19
N ALA A 195 -33.10 10.28 14.15
CA ALA A 195 -33.29 8.83 14.05
C ALA A 195 -34.18 8.46 12.87
N THR A 196 -35.30 9.19 12.70
CA THR A 196 -36.27 8.98 11.61
C THR A 196 -35.61 9.26 10.25
N GLU A 197 -34.83 10.30 10.15
CA GLU A 197 -34.10 10.62 8.94
C GLU A 197 -33.11 9.51 8.55
N VAL A 198 -32.25 9.10 9.48
CA VAL A 198 -31.28 8.01 9.25
C VAL A 198 -31.98 6.71 8.85
N LEU A 199 -33.11 6.36 9.50
CA LEU A 199 -33.90 5.19 9.16
C LEU A 199 -34.54 5.26 7.76
N ASN A 200 -35.03 6.44 7.37
CA ASN A 200 -35.54 6.66 6.01
C ASN A 200 -34.46 6.49 4.95
N ILE A 201 -33.26 7.01 5.21
CA ILE A 201 -32.11 6.85 4.31
C ILE A 201 -31.70 5.38 4.23
N LEU A 202 -31.59 4.70 5.37
CA LEU A 202 -31.24 3.27 5.44
C LEU A 202 -32.29 2.36 4.80
N SER A 203 -33.58 2.73 4.84
CA SER A 203 -34.65 1.93 4.24
C SER A 203 -34.58 1.90 2.69
N GLY A 204 -33.85 2.79 2.08
CA GLY A 204 -33.69 2.83 0.63
C GLY A 204 -34.96 3.14 -0.18
N LYS A 205 -35.97 3.77 0.44
CA LYS A 205 -37.25 4.04 -0.25
C LYS A 205 -37.13 4.93 -1.47
N ASN A 206 -36.24 5.92 -1.41
CA ASN A 206 -36.10 6.95 -2.44
C ASN A 206 -34.76 6.87 -3.20
N ALA A 207 -33.77 6.13 -2.67
CA ALA A 207 -32.45 5.93 -3.25
C ALA A 207 -31.83 4.65 -2.68
N PRO A 208 -30.83 4.06 -3.31
CA PRO A 208 -30.12 2.91 -2.75
C PRO A 208 -29.61 3.22 -1.33
N SER A 209 -29.81 2.28 -0.42
CA SER A 209 -29.34 2.43 0.96
C SER A 209 -27.82 2.58 1.01
N PRO A 210 -27.25 3.56 1.76
CA PRO A 210 -25.81 3.70 1.94
C PRO A 210 -25.13 2.41 2.42
N MET A 211 -25.78 1.63 3.25
CA MET A 211 -25.30 0.33 3.71
C MET A 211 -25.22 -0.69 2.57
N GLN A 212 -26.24 -0.73 1.71
CA GLN A 212 -26.23 -1.60 0.54
C GLN A 212 -25.10 -1.21 -0.43
N LEU A 213 -24.97 0.09 -0.75
CA LEU A 213 -23.91 0.59 -1.62
C LEU A 213 -22.52 0.27 -1.07
N LEU A 214 -22.32 0.42 0.24
CA LEU A 214 -21.07 0.08 0.91
C LEU A 214 -20.76 -1.42 0.78
N LEU A 215 -21.73 -2.29 1.07
CA LEU A 215 -21.56 -3.75 0.99
C LEU A 215 -21.26 -4.20 -0.46
N GLU A 216 -21.97 -3.65 -1.43
CA GLU A 216 -21.72 -3.93 -2.85
C GLU A 216 -20.33 -3.48 -3.28
N SER A 217 -19.89 -2.30 -2.83
CA SER A 217 -18.56 -1.77 -3.13
C SER A 217 -17.45 -2.61 -2.49
N ILE A 218 -17.62 -3.04 -1.25
CA ILE A 218 -16.67 -3.94 -0.57
C ILE A 218 -16.62 -5.28 -1.30
N LYS A 219 -17.78 -5.84 -1.66
CA LYS A 219 -17.85 -7.08 -2.43
C LYS A 219 -17.13 -6.93 -3.78
N ALA A 220 -17.29 -5.81 -4.46
CA ALA A 220 -16.62 -5.54 -5.73
C ALA A 220 -15.11 -5.49 -5.58
N GLU A 221 -14.60 -4.83 -4.54
CA GLU A 221 -13.15 -4.74 -4.27
C GLU A 221 -12.55 -6.05 -3.78
N THR A 222 -13.27 -6.81 -2.94
CA THR A 222 -12.73 -8.02 -2.28
C THR A 222 -13.01 -9.32 -3.02
N ASN A 223 -13.86 -9.30 -4.06
CA ASN A 223 -14.11 -10.46 -4.89
C ASN A 223 -13.01 -10.58 -5.95
N PHE A 224 -11.92 -11.22 -5.59
CA PHE A 224 -10.90 -11.65 -6.54
C PHE A 224 -11.40 -12.93 -7.20
N ASP A 225 -11.39 -12.99 -8.54
CA ASP A 225 -11.63 -14.22 -9.25
C ASP A 225 -10.57 -15.26 -8.83
N LEU A 226 -10.95 -16.12 -7.93
CA LEU A 226 -10.12 -17.21 -7.37
C LEU A 226 -9.71 -18.24 -8.45
N ALA A 227 -10.10 -18.04 -9.69
CA ALA A 227 -9.84 -18.95 -10.80
C ALA A 227 -8.35 -19.03 -11.20
N ARG A 228 -7.44 -18.23 -10.62
CA ARG A 228 -6.01 -18.24 -11.00
C ARG A 228 -5.03 -18.72 -9.94
N HIS A 229 -5.41 -18.82 -8.67
CA HIS A 229 -4.50 -19.33 -7.64
C HIS A 229 -5.28 -20.13 -6.59
N SER A 230 -5.18 -21.44 -6.65
CA SER A 230 -5.53 -22.34 -5.55
C SER A 230 -4.51 -22.19 -4.42
N ILE A 231 -4.61 -21.09 -3.67
CA ILE A 231 -4.03 -20.98 -2.35
C ILE A 231 -5.18 -21.30 -1.40
N GLU A 232 -5.06 -22.37 -0.63
CA GLU A 232 -5.97 -22.67 0.46
C GLU A 232 -6.04 -21.42 1.37
N ALA A 233 -7.13 -20.67 1.24
CA ALA A 233 -7.42 -19.59 2.17
C ALA A 233 -7.65 -20.20 3.56
N PRO A 234 -7.04 -19.67 4.63
CA PRO A 234 -7.37 -20.12 5.97
C PRO A 234 -8.88 -19.96 6.18
N GLN A 235 -9.56 -21.05 6.54
CA GLN A 235 -10.98 -21.05 6.84
C GLN A 235 -11.23 -20.04 7.98
N GLY A 236 -12.11 -19.07 7.75
CA GLY A 236 -12.41 -18.00 8.70
C GLY A 236 -11.60 -16.72 8.40
N THR A 237 -11.81 -16.14 7.23
CA THR A 237 -11.15 -14.89 6.89
C THR A 237 -11.70 -13.76 7.76
N ARG A 238 -10.79 -12.96 8.34
CA ARG A 238 -11.13 -11.72 9.08
C ARG A 238 -12.13 -10.82 8.33
N LEU A 239 -12.17 -10.93 7.02
CA LEU A 239 -13.08 -10.21 6.14
C LEU A 239 -14.52 -10.73 6.23
N GLN A 240 -14.71 -12.07 6.32
CA GLN A 240 -16.02 -12.67 6.60
C GLN A 240 -16.50 -12.31 8.01
N GLU A 241 -15.60 -12.34 8.99
CA GLU A 241 -15.91 -11.89 10.36
C GLU A 241 -16.29 -10.41 10.40
N ALA A 242 -15.60 -9.55 9.62
CA ALA A 242 -15.94 -8.13 9.51
C ALA A 242 -17.29 -7.91 8.82
N GLN A 243 -17.59 -8.66 7.75
CA GLN A 243 -18.90 -8.63 7.09
C GLN A 243 -20.03 -9.14 8.02
N ASP A 244 -19.75 -10.21 8.78
CA ASP A 244 -20.72 -10.75 9.75
C ASP A 244 -20.91 -9.83 10.97
N ARG A 245 -19.87 -9.10 11.37
CA ARG A 245 -20.00 -8.03 12.38
C ARG A 245 -20.83 -6.87 11.86
N LEU A 246 -20.63 -6.45 10.62
CA LEU A 246 -21.42 -5.41 9.98
C LEU A 246 -22.90 -5.81 9.91
N LYS A 247 -23.21 -7.06 9.51
CA LYS A 247 -24.55 -7.62 9.52
C LYS A 247 -25.18 -7.69 10.93
N ARG A 248 -24.37 -8.04 11.95
CA ARG A 248 -24.83 -8.06 13.35
C ARG A 248 -25.10 -6.65 13.87
N MET A 249 -24.29 -5.65 13.49
CA MET A 249 -24.54 -4.25 13.83
C MET A 249 -25.87 -3.76 13.23
N MET A 250 -26.20 -4.17 12.01
CA MET A 250 -27.49 -3.89 11.38
C MET A 250 -28.66 -4.52 12.18
N GLY A 251 -28.52 -5.80 12.57
CA GLY A 251 -29.53 -6.50 13.39
C GLY A 251 -29.74 -5.85 14.75
N ASN A 252 -28.64 -5.52 15.44
CA ASN A 252 -28.71 -4.88 16.77
C ASN A 252 -29.23 -3.43 16.72
N SER A 253 -29.01 -2.71 15.63
CA SER A 253 -29.54 -1.35 15.45
C SER A 253 -31.05 -1.36 15.25
N THR A 254 -31.56 -2.32 14.48
CA THR A 254 -33.02 -2.52 14.31
C THR A 254 -33.70 -2.92 15.63
N GLU A 255 -33.06 -3.77 16.44
CA GLU A 255 -33.56 -4.20 17.74
C GLU A 255 -33.55 -3.04 18.78
N LYS A 256 -32.46 -2.26 18.85
CA LYS A 256 -32.39 -1.07 19.72
C LYS A 256 -33.43 -0.02 19.37
N ILE A 257 -33.70 0.18 18.08
CA ILE A 257 -34.71 1.13 17.59
C ILE A 257 -36.09 0.62 17.94
N SER A 258 -36.37 -0.68 17.79
CA SER A 258 -37.67 -1.29 18.20
C SER A 258 -37.91 -1.14 19.71
N GLN A 259 -36.87 -1.30 20.54
CA GLN A 259 -36.97 -1.13 21.99
C GLN A 259 -37.17 0.33 22.39
N THR A 260 -36.55 1.29 21.71
CA THR A 260 -36.71 2.72 21.97
C THR A 260 -38.11 3.20 21.59
N ILE A 261 -38.67 2.70 20.49
CA ILE A 261 -40.05 3.01 20.07
C ILE A 261 -41.08 2.40 21.03
N SER A 262 -40.86 1.16 21.50
CA SER A 262 -41.78 0.49 22.44
C SER A 262 -41.71 1.03 23.86
N SER A 263 -40.64 1.70 24.27
CA SER A 263 -40.52 2.35 25.58
C SER A 263 -41.02 3.80 25.62
N SER A 264 -41.44 4.35 24.48
CA SER A 264 -41.95 5.72 24.34
C SER A 264 -43.48 5.78 24.08
N SER A 265 -44.14 4.63 24.14
CA SER A 265 -45.60 4.48 24.16
C SER A 265 -46.05 4.07 25.55
#